data_d78d12e8530bb414ae9a37dd9c90177d
#
_entry.id   d78d12e8530bb414ae9a37dd9c90177d
#
_cell.length_a   1.000
_cell.length_b   1.000
_cell.length_c   1.000
_cell.angle_alpha   90.00
_cell.angle_beta   90.00
_cell.angle_gamma   90.00
#
_symmetry.space_group_name_H-M   'P 1'
#
loop_
_entity.id
_entity.type
_entity.pdbx_description
1 polymer ?
#
loop_
_entity_poly.entity_id
_entity_poly.type
_entity_poly.pdbx_seq_one_letter_code
_entity_poly.pdbx_strand_id
1 'polypeptide(L)'
;MAAVGHVIYLHGFASSPESSKAVRFERELARYGVSFACPDFNQPSFEDLTVTRMLDQTRDAVGAAPRGPVALIGSSLGAFVAVHAAVQHRAVDRLVLLAPALELGDGPQGANVDEWRRTGRLRIFHYAWNEHRDVKFALYEDAARYDAFALDLQIPILVFQGTRDESVDPRLVERWARTRPNVDLRMVDDEHQLSASVDEIWKESERFLGLKRR
;
A
#
# COMPACT_ATOMS: atom_id res chain seq x y z
N MET A 1 -23.21 -1.21 -0.79
CA MET A 1 -22.17 -2.13 -0.28
C MET A 1 -22.33 -2.25 1.23
N ALA A 2 -22.02 -3.42 1.82
CA ALA A 2 -22.01 -3.58 3.28
C ALA A 2 -20.87 -2.72 3.87
N ALA A 3 -21.05 -2.26 5.13
CA ALA A 3 -19.98 -1.56 5.84
C ALA A 3 -18.83 -2.52 6.15
N VAL A 4 -17.60 -2.01 6.06
CA VAL A 4 -16.39 -2.77 6.38
C VAL A 4 -16.33 -2.99 7.90
N GLY A 5 -16.03 -4.23 8.32
CA GLY A 5 -15.84 -4.57 9.73
C GLY A 5 -14.38 -4.58 10.16
N HIS A 6 -13.46 -4.75 9.21
CA HIS A 6 -12.03 -4.82 9.48
C HIS A 6 -11.21 -4.15 8.38
N VAL A 7 -10.19 -3.40 8.76
CA VAL A 7 -9.24 -2.73 7.87
C VAL A 7 -7.83 -3.22 8.17
N ILE A 8 -7.11 -3.60 7.13
CA ILE A 8 -5.68 -3.89 7.22
C ILE A 8 -4.93 -2.81 6.44
N TYR A 9 -4.06 -2.08 7.12
CA TYR A 9 -3.20 -1.07 6.52
C TYR A 9 -1.83 -1.66 6.18
N LEU A 10 -1.39 -1.46 4.95
CA LEU A 10 -0.13 -1.96 4.41
C LEU A 10 0.79 -0.77 4.16
N HIS A 11 1.79 -0.59 5.02
CA HIS A 11 2.69 0.55 4.93
C HIS A 11 3.67 0.44 3.76
N GLY A 12 4.24 1.58 3.35
CA GLY A 12 5.18 1.67 2.23
C GLY A 12 6.61 1.23 2.59
N PHE A 13 7.48 1.28 1.58
CA PHE A 13 8.91 1.02 1.73
C PHE A 13 9.56 1.99 2.71
N ALA A 14 10.46 1.48 3.57
CA ALA A 14 11.18 2.25 4.59
C ALA A 14 10.25 3.06 5.54
N SER A 15 9.02 2.58 5.74
CA SER A 15 7.99 3.10 6.62
C SER A 15 7.69 2.10 7.75
N SER A 16 6.65 2.33 8.55
CA SER A 16 6.26 1.45 9.65
C SER A 16 4.77 1.55 9.98
N PRO A 17 4.24 0.67 10.87
CA PRO A 17 2.89 0.80 11.40
C PRO A 17 2.62 2.13 12.13
N GLU A 18 3.66 2.78 12.67
CA GLU A 18 3.57 4.08 13.36
C GLU A 18 3.58 5.28 12.39
N SER A 19 3.55 5.05 11.08
CA SER A 19 3.48 6.14 10.10
C SER A 19 2.25 7.03 10.33
N SER A 20 2.39 8.32 10.06
CA SER A 20 1.33 9.31 10.30
C SER A 20 -0.02 8.93 9.67
N LYS A 21 0.02 8.37 8.46
CA LYS A 21 -1.18 7.89 7.75
C LYS A 21 -1.79 6.67 8.44
N ALA A 22 -1.00 5.67 8.83
CA ALA A 22 -1.50 4.47 9.50
C ALA A 22 -2.16 4.84 10.85
N VAL A 23 -1.49 5.62 11.66
CA VAL A 23 -2.01 6.12 12.96
C VAL A 23 -3.27 6.97 12.75
N ARG A 24 -3.33 7.79 11.70
CA ARG A 24 -4.53 8.57 11.38
C ARG A 24 -5.70 7.66 11.04
N PHE A 25 -5.52 6.68 10.16
CA PHE A 25 -6.57 5.74 9.79
C PHE A 25 -7.04 4.92 10.99
N GLU A 26 -6.14 4.38 11.79
CA GLU A 26 -6.46 3.63 13.01
C GLU A 26 -7.37 4.44 13.94
N ARG A 27 -6.94 5.66 14.27
CA ARG A 27 -7.69 6.56 15.17
C ARG A 27 -9.09 6.87 14.64
N GLU A 28 -9.21 7.16 13.36
CA GLU A 28 -10.50 7.49 12.77
C GLU A 28 -11.42 6.27 12.66
N LEU A 29 -10.90 5.10 12.26
CA LEU A 29 -11.64 3.84 12.17
C LEU A 29 -12.18 3.38 13.54
N ALA A 30 -11.40 3.60 14.61
CA ALA A 30 -11.82 3.27 15.97
C ALA A 30 -13.12 3.97 16.37
N ARG A 31 -13.39 5.19 15.84
CA ARG A 31 -14.64 5.95 16.10
C ARG A 31 -15.89 5.27 15.52
N TYR A 32 -15.70 4.33 14.59
CA TYR A 32 -16.76 3.56 13.94
C TYR A 32 -16.85 2.12 14.46
N GLY A 33 -15.98 1.74 15.40
CA GLY A 33 -15.88 0.38 15.91
C GLY A 33 -15.34 -0.61 14.87
N VAL A 34 -14.61 -0.11 13.86
CA VAL A 34 -13.93 -0.94 12.86
C VAL A 34 -12.60 -1.40 13.44
N SER A 35 -12.34 -2.69 13.40
CA SER A 35 -11.06 -3.22 13.83
C SER A 35 -9.96 -2.90 12.80
N PHE A 36 -8.75 -2.69 13.29
CA PHE A 36 -7.61 -2.27 12.50
C PHE A 36 -6.40 -3.17 12.76
N ALA A 37 -5.65 -3.49 11.72
CA ALA A 37 -4.36 -4.14 11.81
C ALA A 37 -3.37 -3.49 10.84
N CYS A 38 -2.11 -3.42 11.21
CA CYS A 38 -1.03 -2.96 10.35
C CYS A 38 0.17 -3.88 10.55
N PRO A 39 0.36 -4.92 9.70
CA PRO A 39 1.53 -5.78 9.79
C PRO A 39 2.81 -4.97 9.58
N ASP A 40 3.83 -5.21 10.41
CA ASP A 40 5.13 -4.57 10.25
C ASP A 40 5.98 -5.33 9.22
N PHE A 41 6.08 -4.78 8.03
CA PHE A 41 6.88 -5.35 6.95
C PHE A 41 8.39 -5.30 7.21
N ASN A 42 8.83 -4.53 8.20
CA ASN A 42 10.24 -4.50 8.59
C ASN A 42 10.65 -5.77 9.35
N GLN A 43 9.68 -6.55 9.86
CA GLN A 43 9.95 -7.76 10.61
C GLN A 43 10.05 -9.00 9.70
N PRO A 44 10.86 -10.00 10.08
CA PRO A 44 11.84 -10.00 11.18
C PRO A 44 13.11 -9.18 10.85
N SER A 45 13.32 -8.82 9.58
CA SER A 45 14.48 -8.07 9.11
C SER A 45 14.10 -7.22 7.89
N PHE A 46 14.32 -5.90 7.97
CA PHE A 46 14.14 -5.00 6.81
C PHE A 46 15.10 -5.35 5.67
N GLU A 47 16.33 -5.75 6.01
CA GLU A 47 17.35 -6.12 5.02
C GLU A 47 16.90 -7.26 4.11
N ASP A 48 16.12 -8.20 4.66
CA ASP A 48 15.59 -9.38 3.96
C ASP A 48 14.16 -9.17 3.43
N LEU A 49 13.73 -7.94 3.24
CA LEU A 49 12.40 -7.61 2.73
C LEU A 49 12.21 -8.21 1.33
N THR A 50 11.04 -8.83 1.10
CA THR A 50 10.58 -9.29 -0.22
C THR A 50 9.07 -9.07 -0.36
N VAL A 51 8.57 -8.98 -1.59
CA VAL A 51 7.13 -8.89 -1.87
C VAL A 51 6.41 -10.16 -1.42
N THR A 52 6.99 -11.33 -1.67
CA THR A 52 6.44 -12.62 -1.22
C THR A 52 6.23 -12.62 0.29
N ARG A 53 7.22 -12.19 1.07
CA ARG A 53 7.09 -12.11 2.55
C ARG A 53 5.99 -11.13 2.97
N MET A 54 5.89 -9.95 2.33
CA MET A 54 4.83 -9.00 2.63
C MET A 54 3.44 -9.57 2.31
N LEU A 55 3.31 -10.34 1.24
CA LEU A 55 2.07 -11.06 0.90
C LEU A 55 1.73 -12.13 1.94
N ASP A 56 2.72 -12.88 2.44
CA ASP A 56 2.51 -13.86 3.52
C ASP A 56 2.04 -13.18 4.82
N GLN A 57 2.67 -12.08 5.22
CA GLN A 57 2.24 -11.30 6.38
C GLN A 57 0.83 -10.73 6.19
N THR A 58 0.49 -10.29 4.97
CA THR A 58 -0.85 -9.80 4.64
C THR A 58 -1.88 -10.93 4.70
N ARG A 59 -1.56 -12.12 4.18
CA ARG A 59 -2.39 -13.33 4.28
C ARG A 59 -2.70 -13.66 5.74
N ASP A 60 -1.67 -13.64 6.59
CA ASP A 60 -1.83 -13.98 8.01
C ASP A 60 -2.71 -12.94 8.72
N ALA A 61 -2.56 -11.65 8.39
CA ALA A 61 -3.42 -10.58 8.90
C ALA A 61 -4.88 -10.73 8.41
N VAL A 62 -5.10 -11.10 7.14
CA VAL A 62 -6.47 -11.39 6.61
C VAL A 62 -7.07 -12.61 7.29
N GLY A 63 -6.25 -13.65 7.52
CA GLY A 63 -6.69 -14.87 8.23
C GLY A 63 -7.06 -14.64 9.69
N ALA A 64 -6.42 -13.68 10.35
CA ALA A 64 -6.70 -13.30 11.73
C ALA A 64 -7.87 -12.30 11.85
N ALA A 65 -8.34 -11.73 10.74
CA ALA A 65 -9.42 -10.76 10.74
C ALA A 65 -10.74 -11.37 11.26
N PRO A 66 -11.57 -10.60 11.99
CA PRO A 66 -12.92 -11.02 12.34
C PRO A 66 -13.73 -11.38 11.09
N ARG A 67 -14.76 -12.25 11.27
CA ARG A 67 -15.65 -12.60 10.15
C ARG A 67 -16.33 -11.36 9.59
N GLY A 68 -16.30 -11.21 8.28
CA GLY A 68 -16.93 -10.09 7.58
C GLY A 68 -16.06 -9.53 6.46
N PRO A 69 -16.54 -8.48 5.78
CA PRO A 69 -15.78 -7.81 4.72
C PRO A 69 -14.51 -7.17 5.26
N VAL A 70 -13.37 -7.42 4.58
CA VAL A 70 -12.07 -6.83 4.88
C VAL A 70 -11.74 -5.80 3.81
N ALA A 71 -11.31 -4.61 4.21
CA ALA A 71 -10.68 -3.66 3.29
C ALA A 71 -9.17 -3.65 3.49
N LEU A 72 -8.41 -3.58 2.39
CA LEU A 72 -6.99 -3.25 2.46
C LEU A 72 -6.79 -1.78 2.12
N ILE A 73 -5.96 -1.10 2.90
CA ILE A 73 -5.46 0.24 2.61
C ILE A 73 -3.96 0.13 2.40
N GLY A 74 -3.49 0.36 1.19
CA GLY A 74 -2.07 0.26 0.86
C GLY A 74 -1.46 1.61 0.52
N SER A 75 -0.26 1.90 1.03
CA SER A 75 0.50 3.10 0.69
C SER A 75 1.78 2.74 -0.07
N SER A 76 2.00 3.33 -1.24
CA SER A 76 3.19 3.12 -2.08
C SER A 76 3.44 1.62 -2.35
N LEU A 77 4.55 1.05 -1.90
CA LEU A 77 4.83 -0.39 -1.98
C LEU A 77 3.75 -1.23 -1.29
N GLY A 78 3.17 -0.76 -0.19
CA GLY A 78 2.03 -1.44 0.46
C GLY A 78 0.78 -1.50 -0.44
N ALA A 79 0.59 -0.54 -1.35
CA ALA A 79 -0.48 -0.59 -2.34
C ALA A 79 -0.20 -1.67 -3.42
N PHE A 80 1.04 -1.85 -3.82
CA PHE A 80 1.46 -2.96 -4.69
C PHE A 80 1.14 -4.32 -4.06
N VAL A 81 1.45 -4.46 -2.77
CA VAL A 81 1.10 -5.67 -2.01
C VAL A 81 -0.43 -5.84 -1.91
N ALA A 82 -1.18 -4.74 -1.67
CA ALA A 82 -2.64 -4.79 -1.54
C ALA A 82 -3.33 -5.34 -2.80
N VAL A 83 -2.92 -4.91 -4.01
CA VAL A 83 -3.53 -5.38 -5.25
C VAL A 83 -3.25 -6.87 -5.50
N HIS A 84 -2.05 -7.35 -5.16
CA HIS A 84 -1.70 -8.77 -5.29
C HIS A 84 -2.36 -9.65 -4.23
N ALA A 85 -2.48 -9.16 -2.98
CA ALA A 85 -3.18 -9.86 -1.91
C ALA A 85 -4.68 -9.99 -2.20
N ALA A 86 -5.31 -8.97 -2.78
CA ALA A 86 -6.74 -8.97 -3.07
C ALA A 86 -7.15 -10.07 -4.06
N VAL A 87 -6.29 -10.44 -5.01
CA VAL A 87 -6.54 -11.56 -5.93
C VAL A 87 -6.53 -12.91 -5.19
N GLN A 88 -5.72 -13.02 -4.14
CA GLN A 88 -5.51 -14.28 -3.41
C GLN A 88 -6.55 -14.49 -2.29
N HIS A 89 -7.22 -13.43 -1.83
CA HIS A 89 -8.06 -13.48 -0.63
C HIS A 89 -9.48 -12.97 -0.88
N ARG A 90 -10.44 -13.88 -1.01
CA ARG A 90 -11.86 -13.56 -1.24
C ARG A 90 -12.53 -12.76 -0.12
N ALA A 91 -11.94 -12.73 1.08
CA ALA A 91 -12.43 -11.92 2.18
C ALA A 91 -12.17 -10.42 1.96
N VAL A 92 -11.21 -10.08 1.10
CA VAL A 92 -10.93 -8.69 0.70
C VAL A 92 -11.98 -8.27 -0.31
N ASP A 93 -12.79 -7.28 0.05
CA ASP A 93 -13.91 -6.84 -0.78
C ASP A 93 -13.73 -5.44 -1.39
N ARG A 94 -12.72 -4.68 -0.95
CA ARG A 94 -12.37 -3.36 -1.53
C ARG A 94 -10.96 -2.92 -1.17
N LEU A 95 -10.40 -2.01 -1.97
CA LEU A 95 -9.08 -1.45 -1.76
C LEU A 95 -9.13 0.09 -1.68
N VAL A 96 -8.29 0.67 -0.81
CA VAL A 96 -7.91 2.09 -0.86
C VAL A 96 -6.40 2.14 -1.11
N LEU A 97 -5.98 2.77 -2.19
CA LEU A 97 -4.58 2.83 -2.60
C LEU A 97 -4.09 4.28 -2.53
N LEU A 98 -2.99 4.50 -1.84
CA LEU A 98 -2.38 5.81 -1.58
C LEU A 98 -1.04 5.89 -2.29
N ALA A 99 -0.93 6.72 -3.35
CA ALA A 99 0.25 6.86 -4.19
C ALA A 99 0.85 5.49 -4.60
N PRO A 100 0.08 4.62 -5.28
CA PRO A 100 0.43 3.21 -5.44
C PRO A 100 1.64 3.01 -6.36
N ALA A 101 2.70 2.36 -5.86
CA ALA A 101 3.83 1.93 -6.66
C ALA A 101 3.47 0.64 -7.44
N LEU A 102 2.77 0.79 -8.56
CA LEU A 102 2.24 -0.34 -9.35
C LEU A 102 3.30 -1.06 -10.20
N GLU A 103 4.46 -0.46 -10.37
CA GLU A 103 5.68 -1.05 -10.94
C GLU A 103 6.84 -0.71 -10.01
N LEU A 104 7.81 -1.61 -9.86
CA LEU A 104 9.02 -1.33 -9.09
C LEU A 104 10.15 -0.72 -9.96
N GLY A 105 9.87 -0.51 -11.24
CA GLY A 105 10.64 0.28 -12.20
C GLY A 105 12.16 0.25 -12.01
N ASP A 106 12.75 1.42 -11.90
CA ASP A 106 14.20 1.61 -11.70
C ASP A 106 14.65 1.39 -10.23
N GLY A 107 13.80 0.80 -9.40
CA GLY A 107 14.07 0.55 -7.99
C GLY A 107 13.66 1.70 -7.06
N PRO A 108 13.70 1.48 -5.74
CA PRO A 108 13.28 2.46 -4.75
C PRO A 108 14.26 3.62 -4.65
N GLN A 109 13.77 4.83 -4.37
CA GLN A 109 14.56 6.05 -4.10
C GLN A 109 15.59 6.38 -5.19
N GLY A 110 15.30 6.09 -6.47
CA GLY A 110 16.22 6.37 -7.58
C GLY A 110 17.48 5.49 -7.58
N ALA A 111 17.37 4.29 -7.04
CA ALA A 111 18.48 3.34 -6.96
C ALA A 111 19.06 3.00 -8.34
N ASN A 112 20.39 2.91 -8.41
CA ASN A 112 21.05 2.28 -9.55
C ASN A 112 20.89 0.75 -9.44
N VAL A 113 19.94 0.18 -10.20
CA VAL A 113 19.60 -1.25 -10.15
C VAL A 113 20.79 -2.14 -10.53
N ASP A 114 21.63 -1.74 -11.48
CA ASP A 114 22.80 -2.52 -11.90
C ASP A 114 23.87 -2.55 -10.80
N GLU A 115 24.08 -1.43 -10.13
CA GLU A 115 24.98 -1.40 -8.98
C GLU A 115 24.42 -2.21 -7.81
N TRP A 116 23.12 -2.10 -7.53
CA TRP A 116 22.44 -2.90 -6.50
C TRP A 116 22.57 -4.39 -6.77
N ARG A 117 22.36 -4.80 -8.03
CA ARG A 117 22.59 -6.20 -8.45
C ARG A 117 24.02 -6.65 -8.22
N ARG A 118 25.00 -5.82 -8.61
CA ARG A 118 26.42 -6.14 -8.48
C ARG A 118 26.88 -6.23 -7.02
N THR A 119 26.38 -5.35 -6.16
CA THR A 119 26.78 -5.30 -4.74
C THR A 119 25.94 -6.21 -3.86
N GLY A 120 24.77 -6.63 -4.35
CA GLY A 120 23.78 -7.39 -3.60
C GLY A 120 23.01 -6.59 -2.55
N ARG A 121 23.39 -5.32 -2.31
CA ARG A 121 22.81 -4.46 -1.27
C ARG A 121 22.62 -3.04 -1.76
N LEU A 122 21.51 -2.43 -1.33
CA LEU A 122 21.22 -1.02 -1.54
C LEU A 122 21.10 -0.34 -0.17
N ARG A 123 21.88 0.73 0.04
CA ARG A 123 21.79 1.55 1.24
C ARG A 123 20.78 2.67 1.00
N ILE A 124 19.74 2.68 1.82
CA ILE A 124 18.63 3.66 1.73
C ILE A 124 18.40 4.35 3.08
N PHE A 125 17.76 5.50 3.06
CA PHE A 125 17.29 6.15 4.27
C PHE A 125 15.95 5.56 4.70
N HIS A 126 15.91 4.97 5.92
CA HIS A 126 14.70 4.42 6.50
C HIS A 126 13.96 5.49 7.32
N TYR A 127 12.90 6.04 6.74
CA TYR A 127 12.20 7.21 7.30
C TYR A 127 11.63 6.97 8.70
N ALA A 128 11.06 5.79 8.96
CA ALA A 128 10.48 5.49 10.27
C ALA A 128 11.52 5.37 11.38
N TRP A 129 12.75 4.96 11.06
CA TRP A 129 13.84 4.82 12.03
C TRP A 129 14.81 6.00 12.03
N ASN A 130 14.65 6.92 11.05
CA ASN A 130 15.53 8.08 10.87
C ASN A 130 17.01 7.71 10.75
N GLU A 131 17.32 6.63 10.03
CA GLU A 131 18.66 6.11 9.85
C GLU A 131 18.82 5.41 8.50
N HIS A 132 20.08 5.21 8.09
CA HIS A 132 20.35 4.42 6.89
C HIS A 132 20.32 2.93 7.20
N ARG A 133 19.68 2.17 6.32
CA ARG A 133 19.60 0.71 6.35
C ARG A 133 19.91 0.12 5.00
N ASP A 134 20.39 -1.10 5.00
CA ASP A 134 20.61 -1.85 3.78
C ASP A 134 19.37 -2.70 3.46
N VAL A 135 19.10 -2.90 2.18
CA VAL A 135 18.14 -3.86 1.67
C VAL A 135 18.80 -4.72 0.59
N LYS A 136 18.58 -6.03 0.63
CA LYS A 136 19.14 -6.98 -0.33
C LYS A 136 18.50 -6.87 -1.70
N PHE A 137 19.26 -7.18 -2.75
CA PHE A 137 18.77 -7.20 -4.12
C PHE A 137 17.61 -8.19 -4.33
N ALA A 138 17.47 -9.18 -3.45
CA ALA A 138 16.37 -10.13 -3.42
C ALA A 138 14.97 -9.45 -3.41
N LEU A 139 14.83 -8.24 -2.86
CA LEU A 139 13.58 -7.48 -2.97
C LEU A 139 13.22 -7.22 -4.43
N TYR A 140 14.18 -6.78 -5.23
CA TYR A 140 13.97 -6.45 -6.64
C TYR A 140 13.69 -7.70 -7.48
N GLU A 141 14.47 -8.76 -7.26
CA GLU A 141 14.28 -10.04 -7.96
C GLU A 141 12.93 -10.67 -7.66
N ASP A 142 12.53 -10.63 -6.39
CA ASP A 142 11.23 -11.17 -5.98
C ASP A 142 10.07 -10.33 -6.54
N ALA A 143 10.20 -9.01 -6.51
CA ALA A 143 9.20 -8.09 -7.02
C ALA A 143 8.96 -8.24 -8.53
N ALA A 144 9.99 -8.56 -9.31
CA ALA A 144 9.88 -8.80 -10.75
C ALA A 144 8.96 -10.00 -11.11
N ARG A 145 8.57 -10.81 -10.14
CA ARG A 145 7.62 -11.93 -10.30
C ARG A 145 6.16 -11.49 -10.27
N TYR A 146 5.90 -10.23 -9.95
CA TYR A 146 4.58 -9.68 -9.69
C TYR A 146 4.29 -8.54 -10.69
N ASP A 147 3.17 -8.62 -11.37
CA ASP A 147 2.74 -7.62 -12.35
C ASP A 147 1.32 -7.12 -12.01
N ALA A 148 1.23 -5.90 -11.47
CA ALA A 148 -0.04 -5.29 -11.10
C ALA A 148 -0.91 -4.93 -12.34
N PHE A 149 -0.30 -4.79 -13.52
CA PHE A 149 -1.05 -4.51 -14.75
C PHE A 149 -1.74 -5.76 -15.30
N ALA A 150 -1.18 -6.94 -15.07
CA ALA A 150 -1.77 -8.22 -15.50
C ALA A 150 -2.94 -8.68 -14.61
N LEU A 151 -3.14 -8.07 -13.44
CA LEU A 151 -4.20 -8.50 -12.50
C LEU A 151 -5.58 -8.05 -12.98
N ASP A 152 -6.55 -8.97 -12.94
CA ASP A 152 -7.97 -8.70 -13.14
C ASP A 152 -8.67 -8.67 -11.78
N LEU A 153 -8.83 -7.46 -11.22
CA LEU A 153 -9.50 -7.21 -9.96
C LEU A 153 -10.90 -6.66 -10.24
N GLN A 154 -11.94 -7.34 -9.74
CA GLN A 154 -13.35 -6.96 -9.92
C GLN A 154 -13.93 -6.23 -8.71
N ILE A 155 -13.20 -6.15 -7.60
CA ILE A 155 -13.62 -5.44 -6.40
C ILE A 155 -13.47 -3.92 -6.57
N PRO A 156 -14.26 -3.10 -5.87
CA PRO A 156 -14.12 -1.64 -5.88
C PRO A 156 -12.74 -1.18 -5.37
N ILE A 157 -12.15 -0.22 -6.05
CA ILE A 157 -10.83 0.33 -5.72
C ILE A 157 -10.92 1.86 -5.73
N LEU A 158 -10.55 2.50 -4.62
CA LEU A 158 -10.37 3.93 -4.52
C LEU A 158 -8.88 4.25 -4.52
N VAL A 159 -8.43 5.12 -5.42
CA VAL A 159 -7.02 5.49 -5.56
C VAL A 159 -6.86 6.98 -5.33
N PHE A 160 -5.85 7.36 -4.55
CA PHE A 160 -5.37 8.74 -4.43
C PHE A 160 -3.95 8.83 -4.97
N GLN A 161 -3.73 9.76 -5.92
CA GLN A 161 -2.43 10.00 -6.51
C GLN A 161 -2.10 11.48 -6.49
N GLY A 162 -0.91 11.80 -5.99
CA GLY A 162 -0.39 13.17 -6.01
C GLY A 162 0.02 13.59 -7.42
N THR A 163 -0.38 14.80 -7.85
CA THR A 163 -0.01 15.33 -9.18
C THR A 163 1.45 15.75 -9.25
N ARG A 164 2.08 15.99 -8.10
CA ARG A 164 3.51 16.34 -7.96
C ARG A 164 4.34 15.20 -7.35
N ASP A 165 3.89 13.96 -7.51
CA ASP A 165 4.60 12.79 -7.02
C ASP A 165 5.82 12.52 -7.92
N GLU A 166 7.02 12.69 -7.35
CA GLU A 166 8.30 12.44 -8.03
C GLU A 166 8.82 11.00 -7.82
N SER A 167 8.18 10.24 -6.92
CA SER A 167 8.55 8.85 -6.62
C SER A 167 7.79 7.83 -7.45
N VAL A 168 6.52 8.12 -7.74
CA VAL A 168 5.63 7.33 -8.59
C VAL A 168 5.05 8.23 -9.66
N ASP A 169 5.35 7.96 -10.94
CA ASP A 169 4.81 8.75 -12.05
C ASP A 169 3.27 8.70 -12.03
N PRO A 170 2.59 9.85 -11.86
CA PRO A 170 1.13 9.92 -11.87
C PRO A 170 0.50 9.34 -13.15
N ARG A 171 1.17 9.48 -14.30
CA ARG A 171 0.71 8.97 -15.59
C ARG A 171 0.65 7.44 -15.61
N LEU A 172 1.54 6.77 -14.87
CA LEU A 172 1.52 5.32 -14.73
C LEU A 172 0.25 4.88 -14.00
N VAL A 173 -0.10 5.57 -12.91
CA VAL A 173 -1.32 5.29 -12.14
C VAL A 173 -2.58 5.59 -12.95
N GLU A 174 -2.61 6.70 -13.68
CA GLU A 174 -3.70 7.03 -14.61
C GLU A 174 -3.87 5.94 -15.69
N ARG A 175 -2.77 5.47 -16.28
CA ARG A 175 -2.77 4.40 -17.28
C ARG A 175 -3.36 3.11 -16.71
N TRP A 176 -2.97 2.74 -15.49
CA TRP A 176 -3.46 1.55 -14.81
C TRP A 176 -4.96 1.67 -14.50
N ALA A 177 -5.41 2.82 -13.99
CA ALA A 177 -6.80 3.07 -13.64
C ALA A 177 -7.73 3.10 -14.86
N ARG A 178 -7.29 3.73 -15.96
CA ARG A 178 -8.10 3.93 -17.17
C ARG A 178 -8.66 2.65 -17.77
N THR A 179 -8.00 1.51 -17.60
CA THR A 179 -8.44 0.22 -18.13
C THR A 179 -9.33 -0.57 -17.16
N ARG A 180 -9.69 0.01 -16.01
CA ARG A 180 -10.38 -0.68 -14.90
C ARG A 180 -11.61 0.13 -14.46
N PRO A 181 -12.83 -0.27 -14.89
CA PRO A 181 -14.05 0.50 -14.59
C PRO A 181 -14.45 0.51 -13.12
N ASN A 182 -13.88 -0.39 -12.32
CA ASN A 182 -14.06 -0.49 -10.88
C ASN A 182 -13.09 0.36 -10.06
N VAL A 183 -12.22 1.14 -10.72
CA VAL A 183 -11.25 2.06 -10.08
C VAL A 183 -11.79 3.49 -10.10
N ASP A 184 -11.93 4.09 -8.92
CA ASP A 184 -12.19 5.51 -8.73
C ASP A 184 -10.86 6.20 -8.41
N LEU A 185 -10.26 6.87 -9.41
CA LEU A 185 -8.99 7.59 -9.27
C LEU A 185 -9.24 9.06 -8.92
N ARG A 186 -8.62 9.49 -7.84
CA ARG A 186 -8.59 10.88 -7.34
C ARG A 186 -7.18 11.45 -7.46
N MET A 187 -7.00 12.39 -8.39
CA MET A 187 -5.77 13.16 -8.49
C MET A 187 -5.86 14.33 -7.49
N VAL A 188 -4.85 14.46 -6.63
CA VAL A 188 -4.77 15.52 -5.61
C VAL A 188 -3.53 16.36 -5.81
N ASP A 189 -3.60 17.66 -5.50
CA ASP A 189 -2.45 18.57 -5.59
C ASP A 189 -1.48 18.36 -4.42
N ASP A 190 -0.75 17.27 -4.46
CA ASP A 190 0.15 16.83 -3.39
C ASP A 190 1.34 16.06 -3.97
N GLU A 191 2.29 15.73 -3.12
CA GLU A 191 3.47 14.91 -3.40
C GLU A 191 3.23 13.43 -3.04
N HIS A 192 4.28 12.59 -3.14
CA HIS A 192 4.21 11.15 -2.83
C HIS A 192 3.64 10.83 -1.44
N GLN A 193 3.97 11.65 -0.45
CA GLN A 193 3.52 11.42 0.93
C GLN A 193 2.03 11.72 1.16
N LEU A 194 1.37 12.45 0.26
CA LEU A 194 -0.04 12.84 0.37
C LEU A 194 -0.40 13.51 1.71
N SER A 195 0.54 14.25 2.28
CA SER A 195 0.43 14.81 3.63
C SER A 195 -0.54 15.97 3.70
N ALA A 196 -0.60 16.81 2.66
CA ALA A 196 -1.52 17.94 2.58
C ALA A 196 -2.97 17.49 2.35
N SER A 197 -3.16 16.34 1.69
CA SER A 197 -4.46 15.81 1.29
C SER A 197 -5.07 14.82 2.29
N VAL A 198 -4.43 14.57 3.44
CA VAL A 198 -4.80 13.48 4.36
C VAL A 198 -6.25 13.59 4.88
N ASP A 199 -6.76 14.80 5.07
CA ASP A 199 -8.14 15.02 5.54
C ASP A 199 -9.16 14.72 4.44
N GLU A 200 -8.88 15.10 3.19
CA GLU A 200 -9.69 14.76 2.03
C GLU A 200 -9.67 13.25 1.79
N ILE A 201 -8.49 12.63 1.81
CA ILE A 201 -8.32 11.19 1.68
C ILE A 201 -9.15 10.45 2.71
N TRP A 202 -9.11 10.88 3.98
CA TRP A 202 -9.95 10.26 5.02
C TRP A 202 -11.43 10.37 4.70
N LYS A 203 -11.92 11.58 4.37
CA LYS A 203 -13.33 11.85 4.09
C LYS A 203 -13.89 10.99 2.96
N GLU A 204 -13.14 10.85 1.87
CA GLU A 204 -13.55 10.02 0.74
C GLU A 204 -13.43 8.53 1.07
N SER A 205 -12.38 8.12 1.81
CA SER A 205 -12.22 6.73 2.29
C SER A 205 -13.35 6.33 3.25
N GLU A 206 -13.77 7.21 4.16
CA GLU A 206 -14.91 7.00 5.06
C GLU A 206 -16.18 6.61 4.30
N ARG A 207 -16.50 7.37 3.25
CA ARG A 207 -17.66 7.11 2.38
C ARG A 207 -17.52 5.80 1.62
N PHE A 208 -16.35 5.59 1.02
CA PHE A 208 -16.04 4.41 0.23
C PHE A 208 -16.07 3.12 1.07
N LEU A 209 -15.60 3.17 2.30
CA LEU A 209 -15.64 2.06 3.26
C LEU A 209 -17.03 1.82 3.82
N GLY A 210 -18.02 2.70 3.52
CA GLY A 210 -19.39 2.58 3.98
C GLY A 210 -19.57 2.79 5.47
N LEU A 211 -18.68 3.58 6.09
CA LEU A 211 -18.70 3.82 7.53
C LEU A 211 -19.90 4.69 7.92
N LYS A 212 -20.61 4.29 8.97
CA LYS A 212 -21.73 5.06 9.54
C LYS A 212 -21.47 5.23 11.02
N ARG A 213 -21.49 6.48 11.48
CA ARG A 213 -21.46 6.75 12.92
C ARG A 213 -22.64 6.05 13.58
N ARG A 214 -22.36 5.32 14.64
CA ARG A 214 -23.38 4.70 15.48
C ARG A 214 -24.07 5.75 16.34
#